data_5c5e536f4085cc2655de0e92fb9f8f79
#
_entry.id   5c5e536f4085cc2655de0e92fb9f8f79
#
_cell.length_a   1.000
_cell.length_b   1.000
_cell.length_c   1.000
_cell.angle_alpha   90.00
_cell.angle_beta   90.00
_cell.angle_gamma   90.00
#
_symmetry.space_group_name_H-M   'P 1'
#
loop_
_entity.id
_entity.type
_entity.pdbx_description
1 polymer ?
#
loop_
_entity_poly.entity_id
_entity_poly.type
_entity_poly.pdbx_seq_one_letter_code
_entity_poly.pdbx_strand_id
1 'polypeptide(L)'
;WILMSDKLGKSNPWYARFNVLLFLWVGVGFFTGWKQYSLSEVNSHINNFQIFRSSFGHFFQQMHLYPLYPKEYFDLYLYGPVFAVLMAPFAYLPLGWSVVLWNGLNAGMLFWAVWNLPMVRMHRVAILWIILNSTITALLNTQFHALCVAMILWSYILMQRGKLGWSALLIALGVFIKFYGIIGLAFFFFTKDRLRYSVYLVFGFAAVFAFPFLFGGVEYTWLCYQEWLEVLSHKNTLNVDIRNLRTDVCVMGMFRRITGDGTLSNLWFLVPSLCLSAWVYFQPKKWALLDFQLRILALVLIYIMLASTGTESPTLIMAFPGVGIWFVLGEKSRTRWGWFVLTL
;
A
#
# COMPACT_ATOMS: atom_id res chain seq x y z
N TRP A 1 18.12 25.83 2.31
CA TRP A 1 19.31 24.97 2.45
C TRP A 1 19.28 23.79 1.47
N ILE A 2 18.14 23.11 1.30
CA ILE A 2 17.99 21.94 0.41
C ILE A 2 18.05 22.29 -1.09
N LEU A 3 17.59 23.50 -1.48
CA LEU A 3 17.60 23.96 -2.87
C LEU A 3 18.93 24.54 -3.37
N MET A 4 19.87 24.81 -2.48
CA MET A 4 21.19 25.38 -2.84
C MET A 4 22.25 24.32 -3.14
N SER A 5 22.07 23.04 -2.80
CA SER A 5 23.12 22.02 -2.96
C SER A 5 23.28 21.49 -4.40
N ASP A 6 22.28 21.60 -5.25
CA ASP A 6 22.38 21.14 -6.65
C ASP A 6 23.25 22.04 -7.55
N LYS A 7 23.59 23.26 -7.09
CA LYS A 7 24.40 24.22 -7.87
C LYS A 7 25.89 24.23 -7.51
N LEU A 8 26.29 23.55 -6.45
CA LEU A 8 27.70 23.47 -6.04
C LEU A 8 28.14 22.01 -6.17
N GLY A 9 29.11 21.72 -7.00
CA GLY A 9 29.72 20.40 -7.23
C GLY A 9 30.34 19.72 -6.00
N LYS A 10 29.68 19.84 -4.84
CA LYS A 10 30.01 19.11 -3.61
C LYS A 10 29.47 17.70 -3.69
N SER A 11 30.32 16.73 -3.47
CA SER A 11 29.95 15.31 -3.35
C SER A 11 28.70 15.16 -2.47
N ASN A 12 27.67 14.46 -3.00
CA ASN A 12 26.45 14.20 -2.23
C ASN A 12 26.81 13.63 -0.85
N PRO A 13 26.23 14.14 0.24
CA PRO A 13 26.49 13.63 1.58
C PRO A 13 26.20 12.12 1.61
N TRP A 14 26.90 11.38 2.43
CA TRP A 14 26.85 9.92 2.47
C TRP A 14 25.40 9.39 2.65
N TYR A 15 24.59 10.06 3.51
CA TYR A 15 23.19 9.71 3.79
C TYR A 15 22.22 9.96 2.61
N ALA A 16 22.69 10.58 1.52
CA ALA A 16 21.93 10.83 0.30
C ALA A 16 22.46 10.00 -0.89
N ARG A 17 23.50 9.15 -0.70
CA ARG A 17 24.03 8.30 -1.77
C ARG A 17 23.09 7.14 -2.04
N PHE A 18 22.80 6.89 -3.33
CA PHE A 18 21.91 5.81 -3.76
C PHE A 18 22.28 4.46 -3.15
N ASN A 19 23.54 4.05 -3.30
CA ASN A 19 23.99 2.73 -2.84
C ASN A 19 23.88 2.59 -1.31
N VAL A 20 24.16 3.66 -0.55
CA VAL A 20 24.03 3.65 0.92
C VAL A 20 22.56 3.48 1.33
N LEU A 21 21.68 4.25 0.72
CA LEU A 21 20.23 4.15 1.01
C LEU A 21 19.65 2.81 0.56
N LEU A 22 20.02 2.32 -0.62
CA LEU A 22 19.57 1.02 -1.11
C LEU A 22 20.02 -0.10 -0.16
N PHE A 23 21.30 -0.10 0.22
CA PHE A 23 21.85 -1.08 1.16
C PHE A 23 21.14 -1.02 2.52
N LEU A 24 20.91 0.19 3.04
CA LEU A 24 20.16 0.39 4.30
C LEU A 24 18.74 -0.19 4.19
N TRP A 25 18.01 0.15 3.15
CA TRP A 25 16.61 -0.25 2.99
C TRP A 25 16.44 -1.75 2.79
N VAL A 26 17.22 -2.34 1.89
CA VAL A 26 17.20 -3.79 1.66
C VAL A 26 17.73 -4.53 2.87
N GLY A 27 18.78 -4.01 3.52
CA GLY A 27 19.33 -4.55 4.76
C GLY A 27 18.32 -4.54 5.91
N VAL A 28 17.57 -3.45 6.08
CA VAL A 28 16.46 -3.37 7.05
C VAL A 28 15.36 -4.41 6.71
N GLY A 29 15.03 -4.59 5.42
CA GLY A 29 14.08 -5.62 5.00
C GLY A 29 14.54 -7.02 5.39
N PHE A 30 15.76 -7.39 5.04
CA PHE A 30 16.33 -8.70 5.38
C PHE A 30 16.48 -8.90 6.89
N PHE A 31 16.96 -7.89 7.60
CA PHE A 31 17.12 -7.94 9.06
C PHE A 31 15.78 -8.14 9.78
N THR A 32 14.75 -7.38 9.41
CA THR A 32 13.42 -7.52 10.02
C THR A 32 12.81 -8.89 9.71
N GLY A 33 12.96 -9.39 8.49
CA GLY A 33 12.50 -10.73 8.12
C GLY A 33 13.21 -11.82 8.93
N TRP A 34 14.54 -11.75 9.02
CA TRP A 34 15.33 -12.68 9.84
C TRP A 34 14.94 -12.60 11.31
N LYS A 35 14.82 -11.38 11.87
CA LYS A 35 14.41 -11.17 13.27
C LYS A 35 13.06 -11.80 13.57
N GLN A 36 12.05 -11.54 12.74
CA GLN A 36 10.71 -12.07 12.96
C GLN A 36 10.67 -13.60 12.86
N TYR A 37 11.40 -14.17 11.92
CA TYR A 37 11.54 -15.62 11.81
C TYR A 37 12.22 -16.23 13.04
N SER A 38 13.34 -15.62 13.52
CA SER A 38 14.11 -16.12 14.66
C SER A 38 13.35 -16.03 15.99
N LEU A 39 12.40 -15.10 16.13
CA LEU A 39 11.55 -14.94 17.32
C LEU A 39 10.27 -15.81 17.25
N SER A 40 10.03 -16.47 16.13
CA SER A 40 8.78 -17.19 15.88
C SER A 40 8.82 -18.59 16.47
N GLU A 41 8.61 -18.72 17.78
CA GLU A 41 8.54 -20.03 18.44
C GLU A 41 7.27 -20.82 18.04
N VAL A 42 6.17 -20.16 17.67
CA VAL A 42 4.90 -20.78 17.25
C VAL A 42 4.25 -19.96 16.13
N ASN A 43 5.01 -19.55 15.11
CA ASN A 43 4.54 -18.74 13.99
C ASN A 43 3.91 -17.36 14.35
N SER A 44 3.90 -16.96 15.64
CA SER A 44 3.21 -15.77 16.12
C SER A 44 3.76 -14.46 15.51
N HIS A 45 5.08 -14.34 15.39
CA HIS A 45 5.73 -13.15 14.84
C HIS A 45 5.67 -13.05 13.32
N ILE A 46 5.38 -14.15 12.62
CA ILE A 46 5.26 -14.20 11.16
C ILE A 46 3.85 -14.56 10.70
N ASN A 47 2.84 -14.41 11.56
CA ASN A 47 1.46 -14.84 11.32
C ASN A 47 0.92 -14.31 9.97
N ASN A 48 1.07 -13.02 9.67
CA ASN A 48 0.59 -12.47 8.40
C ASN A 48 1.26 -13.12 7.19
N PHE A 49 2.58 -13.34 7.26
CA PHE A 49 3.28 -14.04 6.18
C PHE A 49 2.85 -15.50 6.07
N GLN A 50 2.59 -16.18 7.20
CA GLN A 50 2.09 -17.54 7.19
C GLN A 50 0.73 -17.63 6.51
N ILE A 51 -0.20 -16.71 6.82
CA ILE A 51 -1.49 -16.59 6.11
C ILE A 51 -1.27 -16.48 4.59
N PHE A 52 -0.35 -15.61 4.15
CA PHE A 52 -0.07 -15.42 2.73
C PHE A 52 0.51 -16.68 2.09
N ARG A 53 1.48 -17.29 2.74
CA ARG A 53 2.16 -18.49 2.25
C ARG A 53 1.23 -19.70 2.16
N SER A 54 0.42 -19.93 3.19
CA SER A 54 -0.54 -21.05 3.23
C SER A 54 -1.64 -20.92 2.20
N SER A 55 -2.05 -19.68 1.85
CA SER A 55 -3.10 -19.45 0.84
C SER A 55 -2.77 -20.07 -0.51
N PHE A 56 -1.47 -20.17 -0.90
CA PHE A 56 -1.06 -20.88 -2.11
C PHE A 56 -1.44 -22.38 -2.04
N GLY A 57 -1.09 -23.05 -0.95
CA GLY A 57 -1.41 -24.46 -0.75
C GLY A 57 -2.91 -24.72 -0.74
N HIS A 58 -3.68 -23.89 0.00
CA HIS A 58 -5.14 -23.97 0.03
C HIS A 58 -5.76 -23.80 -1.34
N PHE A 59 -5.29 -22.79 -2.13
CA PHE A 59 -5.81 -22.53 -3.48
C PHE A 59 -5.58 -23.71 -4.42
N PHE A 60 -4.37 -24.28 -4.47
CA PHE A 60 -4.03 -25.38 -5.37
C PHE A 60 -4.63 -26.73 -4.93
N GLN A 61 -4.99 -26.88 -3.64
CA GLN A 61 -5.72 -28.03 -3.14
C GLN A 61 -7.24 -27.84 -3.18
N GLN A 62 -7.73 -26.74 -3.75
CA GLN A 62 -9.13 -26.35 -3.83
C GLN A 62 -9.83 -26.33 -2.45
N MET A 63 -9.08 -25.96 -1.41
CA MET A 63 -9.63 -25.72 -0.07
C MET A 63 -10.23 -24.32 0.01
N HIS A 64 -11.20 -24.11 0.91
CA HIS A 64 -11.70 -22.76 1.18
C HIS A 64 -10.57 -21.82 1.64
N LEU A 65 -10.47 -20.60 1.05
CA LEU A 65 -9.38 -19.68 1.39
C LEU A 65 -9.63 -18.87 2.67
N TYR A 66 -10.87 -18.64 3.02
CA TYR A 66 -11.29 -17.60 3.97
C TYR A 66 -11.71 -18.08 5.37
N PRO A 67 -11.91 -19.37 5.65
CA PRO A 67 -12.08 -19.86 7.01
C PRO A 67 -10.82 -19.65 7.86
N LEU A 68 -10.99 -19.73 9.19
CA LEU A 68 -9.86 -19.79 10.11
C LEU A 68 -9.17 -21.16 10.03
N TYR A 69 -7.83 -21.14 10.01
CA TYR A 69 -6.97 -22.33 10.08
C TYR A 69 -6.09 -22.28 11.33
N PRO A 70 -6.65 -22.50 12.55
CA PRO A 70 -5.95 -22.27 13.82
C PRO A 70 -4.70 -23.14 14.04
N LYS A 71 -4.57 -24.24 13.28
CA LYS A 71 -3.38 -25.11 13.28
C LYS A 71 -2.22 -24.51 12.47
N GLU A 72 -2.48 -23.57 11.60
CA GLU A 72 -1.50 -22.95 10.70
C GLU A 72 -1.22 -21.49 11.07
N TYR A 73 -2.27 -20.72 11.38
CA TYR A 73 -2.22 -19.29 11.71
C TYR A 73 -3.48 -18.86 12.48
N PHE A 74 -3.50 -17.63 13.02
CA PHE A 74 -4.55 -17.17 13.95
C PHE A 74 -5.34 -15.92 13.50
N ASP A 75 -5.42 -15.63 12.20
CA ASP A 75 -6.31 -14.57 11.67
C ASP A 75 -6.85 -15.01 10.30
N LEU A 76 -7.71 -14.20 9.70
CA LEU A 76 -8.35 -14.49 8.42
C LEU A 76 -7.44 -14.12 7.23
N TYR A 77 -7.52 -14.89 6.16
CA TYR A 77 -7.03 -14.47 4.86
C TYR A 77 -7.98 -13.43 4.28
N LEU A 78 -7.50 -12.22 3.94
CA LEU A 78 -8.32 -11.08 3.51
C LEU A 78 -7.96 -10.57 2.11
N TYR A 79 -7.24 -11.36 1.36
CA TYR A 79 -6.71 -11.01 0.04
C TYR A 79 -7.47 -11.75 -1.07
N GLY A 80 -7.49 -11.17 -2.28
CA GLY A 80 -8.13 -11.83 -3.41
C GLY A 80 -7.40 -13.10 -3.87
N PRO A 81 -8.09 -13.99 -4.62
CA PRO A 81 -7.53 -15.26 -5.10
C PRO A 81 -6.23 -15.10 -5.92
N VAL A 82 -6.09 -13.98 -6.62
CA VAL A 82 -4.86 -13.61 -7.35
C VAL A 82 -3.63 -13.66 -6.44
N PHE A 83 -3.76 -13.17 -5.20
CA PHE A 83 -2.63 -13.11 -4.28
C PHE A 83 -2.18 -14.51 -3.85
N ALA A 84 -3.10 -15.43 -3.65
CA ALA A 84 -2.76 -16.82 -3.35
C ALA A 84 -1.87 -17.44 -4.45
N VAL A 85 -2.21 -17.22 -5.73
CA VAL A 85 -1.40 -17.69 -6.86
C VAL A 85 -0.02 -17.00 -6.89
N LEU A 86 0.04 -15.70 -6.63
CA LEU A 86 1.29 -14.92 -6.64
C LEU A 86 2.23 -15.29 -5.49
N MET A 87 1.75 -15.96 -4.45
CA MET A 87 2.58 -16.46 -3.34
C MET A 87 3.39 -17.71 -3.71
N ALA A 88 3.24 -18.28 -4.91
CA ALA A 88 3.98 -19.47 -5.37
C ALA A 88 5.49 -19.43 -5.08
N PRO A 89 6.26 -18.37 -5.43
CA PRO A 89 7.70 -18.36 -5.18
C PRO A 89 8.04 -18.51 -3.69
N PHE A 90 7.21 -17.93 -2.82
CA PHE A 90 7.40 -17.98 -1.37
C PHE A 90 6.89 -19.28 -0.74
N ALA A 91 5.94 -19.96 -1.37
CA ALA A 91 5.42 -21.22 -0.90
C ALA A 91 6.44 -22.37 -1.08
N TYR A 92 7.20 -22.36 -2.18
CA TYR A 92 8.21 -23.39 -2.48
C TYR A 92 9.54 -23.21 -1.75
N LEU A 93 9.85 -21.99 -1.27
CA LEU A 93 11.09 -21.74 -0.54
C LEU A 93 10.99 -22.23 0.92
N PRO A 94 12.12 -22.60 1.57
CA PRO A 94 12.15 -22.80 3.02
C PRO A 94 11.64 -21.57 3.77
N LEU A 95 10.87 -21.76 4.83
CA LEU A 95 10.11 -20.71 5.52
C LEU A 95 10.98 -19.50 5.91
N GLY A 96 12.16 -19.74 6.49
CA GLY A 96 13.07 -18.66 6.90
C GLY A 96 13.52 -17.78 5.73
N TRP A 97 13.93 -18.39 4.61
CA TRP A 97 14.29 -17.65 3.41
C TRP A 97 13.09 -16.90 2.80
N SER A 98 11.92 -17.53 2.83
CA SER A 98 10.68 -16.89 2.35
C SER A 98 10.36 -15.61 3.09
N VAL A 99 10.41 -15.61 4.42
CA VAL A 99 10.13 -14.42 5.26
C VAL A 99 11.17 -13.32 5.00
N VAL A 100 12.46 -13.69 4.94
CA VAL A 100 13.55 -12.74 4.70
C VAL A 100 13.41 -12.07 3.33
N LEU A 101 13.17 -12.88 2.28
CA LEU A 101 12.98 -12.38 0.92
C LEU A 101 11.69 -11.56 0.77
N TRP A 102 10.61 -11.95 1.45
CA TRP A 102 9.35 -11.20 1.47
C TRP A 102 9.55 -9.78 2.02
N ASN A 103 10.18 -9.65 3.17
CA ASN A 103 10.45 -8.34 3.75
C ASN A 103 11.47 -7.53 2.93
N GLY A 104 12.49 -8.20 2.37
CA GLY A 104 13.43 -7.58 1.44
C GLY A 104 12.76 -7.04 0.17
N LEU A 105 11.84 -7.82 -0.41
CA LEU A 105 11.03 -7.39 -1.57
C LEU A 105 10.17 -6.16 -1.23
N ASN A 106 9.46 -6.20 -0.11
CA ASN A 106 8.63 -5.09 0.35
C ASN A 106 9.45 -3.79 0.52
N ALA A 107 10.56 -3.87 1.24
CA ALA A 107 11.45 -2.72 1.46
C ALA A 107 12.08 -2.23 0.15
N GLY A 108 12.60 -3.13 -0.67
CA GLY A 108 13.27 -2.80 -1.93
C GLY A 108 12.33 -2.18 -2.95
N MET A 109 11.12 -2.71 -3.11
CA MET A 109 10.13 -2.18 -4.04
C MET A 109 9.62 -0.80 -3.62
N LEU A 110 9.43 -0.57 -2.32
CA LEU A 110 9.04 0.75 -1.81
C LEU A 110 10.17 1.76 -1.99
N PHE A 111 11.42 1.39 -1.63
CA PHE A 111 12.58 2.22 -1.90
C PHE A 111 12.66 2.60 -3.38
N TRP A 112 12.54 1.62 -4.29
CA TRP A 112 12.65 1.82 -5.71
C TRP A 112 11.53 2.72 -6.26
N ALA A 113 10.31 2.60 -5.75
CA ALA A 113 9.20 3.46 -6.11
C ALA A 113 9.46 4.92 -5.72
N VAL A 114 9.84 5.17 -4.45
CA VAL A 114 10.13 6.53 -3.98
C VAL A 114 11.33 7.13 -4.71
N TRP A 115 12.37 6.33 -4.98
CA TRP A 115 13.55 6.80 -5.72
C TRP A 115 13.23 7.21 -7.16
N ASN A 116 12.20 6.66 -7.76
CA ASN A 116 11.77 6.96 -9.12
C ASN A 116 10.67 8.02 -9.22
N LEU A 117 10.21 8.60 -8.11
CA LEU A 117 9.26 9.72 -8.16
C LEU A 117 9.82 10.88 -8.99
N PRO A 118 9.00 11.57 -9.81
CA PRO A 118 9.42 12.70 -10.63
C PRO A 118 9.65 13.95 -9.77
N MET A 119 10.64 13.88 -8.88
CA MET A 119 10.98 14.91 -7.90
C MET A 119 12.50 15.11 -7.86
N VAL A 120 12.95 16.23 -7.32
CA VAL A 120 14.39 16.46 -7.09
C VAL A 120 14.94 15.42 -6.10
N ARG A 121 16.20 15.04 -6.28
CA ARG A 121 16.82 13.96 -5.52
C ARG A 121 16.70 14.14 -4.00
N MET A 122 16.94 15.34 -3.49
CA MET A 122 16.89 15.61 -2.05
C MET A 122 15.49 15.47 -1.46
N HIS A 123 14.43 15.73 -2.24
CA HIS A 123 13.04 15.46 -1.82
C HIS A 123 12.81 13.94 -1.67
N ARG A 124 13.26 13.14 -2.65
CA ARG A 124 13.17 11.67 -2.58
C ARG A 124 13.93 11.10 -1.38
N VAL A 125 15.14 11.62 -1.12
CA VAL A 125 15.94 11.25 0.07
C VAL A 125 15.20 11.59 1.37
N ALA A 126 14.64 12.80 1.46
CA ALA A 126 13.86 13.21 2.63
C ALA A 126 12.64 12.31 2.85
N ILE A 127 11.89 11.98 1.78
CA ILE A 127 10.74 11.06 1.86
C ILE A 127 11.20 9.69 2.37
N LEU A 128 12.30 9.13 1.85
CA LEU A 128 12.82 7.83 2.30
C LEU A 128 13.14 7.83 3.80
N TRP A 129 13.75 8.89 4.33
CA TRP A 129 14.02 8.99 5.76
C TRP A 129 12.74 9.14 6.60
N ILE A 130 11.78 9.93 6.13
CA ILE A 130 10.48 10.14 6.79
C ILE A 130 9.72 8.83 6.94
N ILE A 131 9.67 8.02 5.89
CA ILE A 131 8.86 6.80 5.87
C ILE A 131 9.56 5.58 6.48
N LEU A 132 10.85 5.68 6.83
CA LEU A 132 11.65 4.53 7.26
C LEU A 132 11.06 3.86 8.51
N ASN A 133 10.67 4.64 9.52
CA ASN A 133 10.12 4.09 10.76
C ASN A 133 8.79 3.33 10.53
N SER A 134 7.85 3.92 9.80
CA SER A 134 6.59 3.25 9.47
C SER A 134 6.79 2.03 8.56
N THR A 135 7.82 2.06 7.70
CA THR A 135 8.22 0.88 6.92
C THR A 135 8.70 -0.24 7.84
N ILE A 136 9.58 0.05 8.79
CA ILE A 136 10.06 -0.94 9.78
C ILE A 136 8.87 -1.55 10.53
N THR A 137 7.91 -0.74 10.97
CA THR A 137 6.70 -1.22 11.65
C THR A 137 5.90 -2.19 10.78
N ALA A 138 5.69 -1.87 9.50
CA ALA A 138 4.99 -2.76 8.56
C ALA A 138 5.76 -4.07 8.32
N LEU A 139 7.10 -4.00 8.20
CA LEU A 139 7.98 -5.16 7.99
C LEU A 139 8.06 -6.05 9.24
N LEU A 140 8.08 -5.49 10.45
CA LEU A 140 8.00 -6.26 11.70
C LEU A 140 6.66 -7.01 11.85
N ASN A 141 5.63 -6.59 11.15
CA ASN A 141 4.36 -7.31 11.07
C ASN A 141 4.26 -8.18 9.81
N THR A 142 5.34 -8.33 9.02
CA THR A 142 5.41 -9.10 7.77
C THR A 142 4.28 -8.79 6.78
N GLN A 143 3.78 -7.54 6.80
CA GLN A 143 2.60 -7.09 6.06
C GLN A 143 2.90 -6.86 4.56
N PHE A 144 1.83 -6.86 3.75
CA PHE A 144 1.85 -6.51 2.32
C PHE A 144 1.87 -4.99 2.06
N HIS A 145 1.62 -4.16 3.05
CA HIS A 145 1.30 -2.74 2.88
C HIS A 145 2.41 -1.92 2.21
N ALA A 146 3.69 -2.22 2.49
CA ALA A 146 4.80 -1.52 1.85
C ALA A 146 4.86 -1.81 0.33
N LEU A 147 4.59 -3.05 -0.08
CA LEU A 147 4.49 -3.42 -1.48
C LEU A 147 3.22 -2.81 -2.13
N CYS A 148 2.11 -2.77 -1.40
CA CYS A 148 0.87 -2.16 -1.88
C CYS A 148 1.06 -0.67 -2.23
N VAL A 149 1.64 0.11 -1.33
CA VAL A 149 1.91 1.53 -1.62
C VAL A 149 2.96 1.69 -2.73
N ALA A 150 3.96 0.81 -2.80
CA ALA A 150 4.90 0.79 -3.92
C ALA A 150 4.19 0.60 -5.27
N MET A 151 3.20 -0.29 -5.35
CA MET A 151 2.39 -0.49 -6.56
C MET A 151 1.61 0.77 -6.94
N ILE A 152 1.02 1.48 -5.97
CA ILE A 152 0.32 2.74 -6.21
C ILE A 152 1.30 3.81 -6.73
N LEU A 153 2.45 3.97 -6.10
CA LEU A 153 3.49 4.90 -6.56
C LEU A 153 3.98 4.55 -7.96
N TRP A 154 4.24 3.26 -8.24
CA TRP A 154 4.65 2.81 -9.55
C TRP A 154 3.57 2.99 -10.63
N SER A 155 2.29 2.80 -10.30
CA SER A 155 1.20 3.07 -11.24
C SER A 155 1.21 4.53 -11.70
N TYR A 156 1.42 5.47 -10.78
CA TYR A 156 1.59 6.90 -11.09
C TYR A 156 2.86 7.16 -11.93
N ILE A 157 4.02 6.61 -11.52
CA ILE A 157 5.30 6.81 -12.23
C ILE A 157 5.22 6.27 -13.67
N LEU A 158 4.63 5.11 -13.86
CA LEU A 158 4.50 4.48 -15.17
C LEU A 158 3.54 5.25 -16.07
N MET A 159 2.44 5.74 -15.53
CA MET A 159 1.52 6.63 -16.24
C MET A 159 2.24 7.90 -16.69
N GLN A 160 3.03 8.54 -15.82
CA GLN A 160 3.85 9.72 -16.17
C GLN A 160 4.88 9.43 -17.26
N ARG A 161 5.42 8.22 -17.31
CA ARG A 161 6.36 7.76 -18.34
C ARG A 161 5.68 7.29 -19.64
N GLY A 162 4.36 7.45 -19.76
CA GLY A 162 3.58 6.99 -20.91
C GLY A 162 3.43 5.46 -21.01
N LYS A 163 3.85 4.71 -20.00
CA LYS A 163 3.73 3.23 -19.95
C LYS A 163 2.37 2.83 -19.40
N LEU A 164 1.29 3.26 -20.08
CA LEU A 164 -0.09 3.18 -19.60
C LEU A 164 -0.55 1.74 -19.33
N GLY A 165 -0.14 0.76 -20.15
CA GLY A 165 -0.51 -0.65 -19.94
C GLY A 165 0.04 -1.23 -18.63
N TRP A 166 1.31 -0.94 -18.30
CA TRP A 166 1.91 -1.36 -17.03
C TRP A 166 1.29 -0.64 -15.83
N SER A 167 0.97 0.64 -15.98
CA SER A 167 0.24 1.40 -14.95
C SER A 167 -1.13 0.77 -14.67
N ALA A 168 -1.89 0.46 -15.72
CA ALA A 168 -3.21 -0.18 -15.61
C ALA A 168 -3.12 -1.57 -14.95
N LEU A 169 -2.12 -2.37 -15.33
CA LEU A 169 -1.88 -3.68 -14.73
C LEU A 169 -1.59 -3.60 -13.23
N LEU A 170 -0.76 -2.64 -12.79
CA LEU A 170 -0.46 -2.46 -11.36
C LEU A 170 -1.69 -2.00 -10.57
N ILE A 171 -2.54 -1.15 -11.15
CA ILE A 171 -3.81 -0.76 -10.53
C ILE A 171 -4.70 -1.98 -10.36
N ALA A 172 -4.89 -2.76 -11.43
CA ALA A 172 -5.70 -3.97 -11.39
C ALA A 172 -5.17 -4.99 -10.37
N LEU A 173 -3.86 -5.27 -10.37
CA LEU A 173 -3.23 -6.14 -9.36
C LEU A 173 -3.49 -5.61 -7.94
N GLY A 174 -3.28 -4.32 -7.71
CA GLY A 174 -3.53 -3.71 -6.41
C GLY A 174 -4.99 -3.86 -5.95
N VAL A 175 -5.96 -3.79 -6.88
CA VAL A 175 -7.38 -3.97 -6.58
C VAL A 175 -7.70 -5.44 -6.26
N PHE A 176 -7.25 -6.38 -7.10
CA PHE A 176 -7.57 -7.80 -6.92
C PHE A 176 -6.71 -8.49 -5.86
N ILE A 177 -5.65 -7.86 -5.37
CA ILE A 177 -4.94 -8.31 -4.17
C ILE A 177 -5.60 -7.71 -2.91
N LYS A 178 -5.74 -6.39 -2.86
CA LYS A 178 -6.29 -5.67 -1.71
C LYS A 178 -6.85 -4.32 -2.17
N PHE A 179 -8.12 -4.14 -2.26
CA PHE A 179 -8.85 -3.00 -2.87
C PHE A 179 -8.18 -1.61 -2.87
N TYR A 180 -7.14 -1.40 -2.08
CA TYR A 180 -6.42 -0.12 -2.03
C TYR A 180 -5.83 0.32 -3.38
N GLY A 181 -5.57 -0.62 -4.30
CA GLY A 181 -5.10 -0.29 -5.65
C GLY A 181 -6.04 0.60 -6.45
N ILE A 182 -7.36 0.62 -6.13
CA ILE A 182 -8.38 1.45 -6.79
C ILE A 182 -8.00 2.94 -6.80
N ILE A 183 -7.22 3.37 -5.81
CA ILE A 183 -6.74 4.75 -5.70
C ILE A 183 -5.88 5.18 -6.88
N GLY A 184 -5.22 4.23 -7.55
CA GLY A 184 -4.48 4.51 -8.78
C GLY A 184 -5.34 5.12 -9.90
N LEU A 185 -6.66 4.90 -9.88
CA LEU A 185 -7.59 5.53 -10.81
C LEU A 185 -7.67 7.06 -10.65
N ALA A 186 -7.27 7.61 -9.49
CA ALA A 186 -7.18 9.05 -9.28
C ALA A 186 -6.23 9.75 -10.27
N PHE A 187 -5.29 9.01 -10.86
CA PHE A 187 -4.33 9.56 -11.83
C PHE A 187 -4.85 9.54 -13.28
N PHE A 188 -6.03 8.99 -13.53
CA PHE A 188 -6.61 8.82 -14.86
C PHE A 188 -6.64 10.11 -15.67
N PHE A 189 -7.00 11.23 -15.06
CA PHE A 189 -7.12 12.51 -15.73
C PHE A 189 -5.78 13.17 -16.10
N PHE A 190 -4.66 12.69 -15.57
CA PHE A 190 -3.34 13.29 -15.77
C PHE A 190 -2.66 12.82 -17.06
N THR A 191 -3.15 11.74 -17.68
CA THR A 191 -2.68 11.33 -19.00
C THR A 191 -3.40 12.10 -20.12
N LYS A 192 -2.68 12.34 -21.24
CA LYS A 192 -3.29 12.89 -22.46
C LYS A 192 -4.08 11.83 -23.22
N ASP A 193 -3.63 10.56 -23.19
CA ASP A 193 -4.18 9.45 -23.96
C ASP A 193 -5.24 8.67 -23.13
N ARG A 194 -6.31 9.36 -22.69
CA ARG A 194 -7.31 8.78 -21.78
C ARG A 194 -8.04 7.58 -22.37
N LEU A 195 -8.40 7.66 -23.66
CA LEU A 195 -9.08 6.54 -24.33
C LEU A 195 -8.21 5.29 -24.33
N ARG A 196 -6.94 5.43 -24.72
CA ARG A 196 -5.98 4.33 -24.69
C ARG A 196 -5.77 3.81 -23.27
N TYR A 197 -5.73 4.68 -22.28
CA TYR A 197 -5.60 4.28 -20.88
C TYR A 197 -6.85 3.54 -20.38
N SER A 198 -8.07 3.98 -20.77
CA SER A 198 -9.31 3.25 -20.46
C SER A 198 -9.29 1.83 -21.02
N VAL A 199 -8.84 1.66 -22.27
CA VAL A 199 -8.71 0.34 -22.90
C VAL A 199 -7.75 -0.54 -22.09
N TYR A 200 -6.57 -0.02 -21.73
CA TYR A 200 -5.61 -0.78 -20.91
C TYR A 200 -6.14 -1.10 -19.50
N LEU A 201 -6.93 -0.21 -18.89
CA LEU A 201 -7.57 -0.48 -17.59
C LEU A 201 -8.56 -1.65 -17.75
N VAL A 202 -9.47 -1.61 -18.73
CA VAL A 202 -10.44 -2.69 -18.97
C VAL A 202 -9.72 -4.03 -19.19
N PHE A 203 -8.73 -4.08 -20.08
CA PHE A 203 -7.98 -5.30 -20.32
C PHE A 203 -7.14 -5.75 -19.11
N GLY A 204 -6.52 -4.81 -18.39
CA GLY A 204 -5.76 -5.11 -17.18
C GLY A 204 -6.63 -5.70 -16.08
N PHE A 205 -7.80 -5.10 -15.83
CA PHE A 205 -8.77 -5.63 -14.87
C PHE A 205 -9.28 -7.01 -15.29
N ALA A 206 -9.66 -7.20 -16.56
CA ALA A 206 -10.12 -8.48 -17.07
C ALA A 206 -9.04 -9.56 -16.98
N ALA A 207 -7.80 -9.24 -17.34
CA ALA A 207 -6.68 -10.18 -17.30
C ALA A 207 -6.33 -10.61 -15.86
N VAL A 208 -6.26 -9.65 -14.93
CA VAL A 208 -5.95 -9.96 -13.52
C VAL A 208 -7.10 -10.71 -12.86
N PHE A 209 -8.35 -10.36 -13.13
CA PHE A 209 -9.51 -11.11 -12.68
C PHE A 209 -9.50 -12.55 -13.19
N ALA A 210 -9.21 -12.74 -14.49
CA ALA A 210 -9.20 -14.05 -15.13
C ALA A 210 -8.00 -14.92 -14.72
N PHE A 211 -6.90 -14.34 -14.24
CA PHE A 211 -5.65 -15.03 -13.98
C PHE A 211 -5.77 -16.25 -13.05
N PRO A 212 -6.47 -16.20 -11.90
CA PRO A 212 -6.61 -17.36 -11.01
C PRO A 212 -7.42 -18.52 -11.63
N PHE A 213 -8.34 -18.24 -12.57
CA PHE A 213 -9.13 -19.29 -13.23
C PHE A 213 -8.28 -20.27 -14.02
N LEU A 214 -7.10 -19.85 -14.46
CA LEU A 214 -6.14 -20.71 -15.16
C LEU A 214 -5.61 -21.86 -14.29
N PHE A 215 -5.67 -21.70 -12.97
CA PHE A 215 -5.11 -22.63 -11.98
C PHE A 215 -6.17 -23.32 -11.14
N GLY A 216 -7.20 -22.60 -10.71
CA GLY A 216 -8.25 -23.11 -9.83
C GLY A 216 -9.48 -23.69 -10.57
N GLY A 217 -9.59 -23.44 -11.89
CA GLY A 217 -10.81 -23.72 -12.63
C GLY A 217 -11.92 -22.71 -12.36
N VAL A 218 -13.05 -22.85 -13.08
CA VAL A 218 -14.10 -21.84 -13.09
C VAL A 218 -14.89 -21.82 -11.78
N GLU A 219 -15.43 -22.98 -11.39
CA GLU A 219 -16.33 -23.08 -10.22
C GLU A 219 -15.64 -22.68 -8.92
N TYR A 220 -14.48 -23.26 -8.64
CA TYR A 220 -13.74 -22.98 -7.41
C TYR A 220 -13.24 -21.53 -7.35
N THR A 221 -12.69 -20.98 -8.43
CA THR A 221 -12.21 -19.60 -8.43
C THR A 221 -13.35 -18.61 -8.28
N TRP A 222 -14.50 -18.87 -8.87
CA TRP A 222 -15.68 -18.05 -8.69
C TRP A 222 -16.16 -18.06 -7.23
N LEU A 223 -16.20 -19.25 -6.61
CA LEU A 223 -16.49 -19.38 -5.18
C LEU A 223 -15.51 -18.57 -4.32
N CYS A 224 -14.21 -18.64 -4.62
CA CYS A 224 -13.20 -17.83 -3.91
C CYS A 224 -13.47 -16.33 -4.00
N TYR A 225 -13.92 -15.80 -5.14
CA TYR A 225 -14.25 -14.39 -5.26
C TYR A 225 -15.51 -14.01 -4.45
N GLN A 226 -16.51 -14.88 -4.39
CA GLN A 226 -17.72 -14.67 -3.58
C GLN A 226 -17.35 -14.66 -2.08
N GLU A 227 -16.65 -15.68 -1.61
CA GLU A 227 -16.17 -15.77 -0.23
C GLU A 227 -15.27 -14.60 0.16
N TRP A 228 -14.46 -14.09 -0.79
CA TRP A 228 -13.62 -12.90 -0.55
C TRP A 228 -14.46 -11.67 -0.20
N LEU A 229 -15.52 -11.40 -0.94
CA LEU A 229 -16.41 -10.28 -0.67
C LEU A 229 -17.15 -10.45 0.67
N GLU A 230 -17.57 -11.67 0.98
CA GLU A 230 -18.23 -12.00 2.25
C GLU A 230 -17.30 -11.78 3.45
N VAL A 231 -16.08 -12.31 3.40
CA VAL A 231 -15.11 -12.16 4.51
C VAL A 231 -14.71 -10.71 4.72
N LEU A 232 -14.61 -9.91 3.65
CA LEU A 232 -14.31 -8.48 3.76
C LEU A 232 -15.45 -7.71 4.42
N SER A 233 -16.70 -8.05 4.08
CA SER A 233 -17.88 -7.49 4.73
C SER A 233 -17.93 -7.85 6.21
N HIS A 234 -17.72 -9.13 6.54
CA HIS A 234 -17.63 -9.61 7.92
C HIS A 234 -16.51 -8.92 8.70
N LYS A 235 -15.30 -8.84 8.15
CA LYS A 235 -14.16 -8.15 8.81
C LYS A 235 -14.43 -6.67 9.03
N ASN A 236 -15.15 -6.02 8.12
CA ASN A 236 -15.55 -4.62 8.30
C ASN A 236 -16.45 -4.44 9.53
N THR A 237 -17.40 -5.35 9.79
CA THR A 237 -18.24 -5.28 11.00
C THR A 237 -17.42 -5.49 12.28
N LEU A 238 -16.41 -6.36 12.25
CA LEU A 238 -15.50 -6.56 13.39
C LEU A 238 -14.58 -5.35 13.63
N ASN A 239 -14.15 -4.68 12.56
CA ASN A 239 -13.27 -3.52 12.67
C ASN A 239 -13.96 -2.33 13.35
N VAL A 240 -15.24 -2.11 13.10
CA VAL A 240 -15.99 -0.96 13.64
C VAL A 240 -16.46 -1.16 15.09
N ASP A 241 -16.17 -2.30 15.73
CA ASP A 241 -16.45 -2.48 17.16
C ASP A 241 -15.62 -1.48 17.99
N ILE A 242 -16.31 -0.57 18.66
CA ILE A 242 -15.71 0.52 19.44
C ILE A 242 -14.81 0.03 20.60
N ARG A 243 -14.99 -1.24 21.02
CA ARG A 243 -14.15 -1.89 22.05
C ARG A 243 -12.79 -2.33 21.49
N ASN A 244 -12.67 -2.48 20.18
CA ASN A 244 -11.42 -2.84 19.53
C ASN A 244 -10.57 -1.58 19.27
N LEU A 245 -9.64 -1.28 20.17
CA LEU A 245 -8.77 -0.10 20.06
C LEU A 245 -7.62 -0.26 19.03
N ARG A 246 -7.45 -1.45 18.44
CA ARG A 246 -6.34 -1.74 17.52
C ARG A 246 -6.67 -1.47 16.06
N THR A 247 -7.95 -1.51 15.71
CA THR A 247 -8.46 -1.26 14.35
C THR A 247 -9.26 0.02 14.30
N ASP A 248 -9.74 0.39 13.11
CA ASP A 248 -10.60 1.56 12.87
C ASP A 248 -9.99 2.88 13.39
N VAL A 249 -8.66 3.05 13.18
CA VAL A 249 -7.93 4.28 13.50
C VAL A 249 -8.13 5.31 12.36
N CYS A 250 -9.34 5.37 11.80
CA CYS A 250 -9.74 6.31 10.76
C CYS A 250 -10.58 7.45 11.36
N VAL A 251 -10.96 8.43 10.53
CA VAL A 251 -11.76 9.59 11.00
C VAL A 251 -13.09 9.13 11.61
N MET A 252 -13.82 8.22 10.95
CA MET A 252 -15.09 7.73 11.50
C MET A 252 -14.92 6.86 12.74
N GLY A 253 -13.81 6.10 12.84
CA GLY A 253 -13.48 5.36 14.06
C GLY A 253 -13.25 6.28 15.26
N MET A 254 -12.61 7.43 15.03
CA MET A 254 -12.50 8.47 16.05
C MET A 254 -13.88 8.99 16.48
N PHE A 255 -14.76 9.32 15.54
CA PHE A 255 -16.12 9.78 15.84
C PHE A 255 -16.93 8.71 16.58
N ARG A 256 -16.89 7.44 16.15
CA ARG A 256 -17.56 6.32 16.84
C ARG A 256 -17.13 6.23 18.31
N ARG A 257 -15.84 6.37 18.60
CA ARG A 257 -15.32 6.31 19.98
C ARG A 257 -15.69 7.53 20.82
N ILE A 258 -15.69 8.73 20.23
CA ILE A 258 -16.08 9.96 20.94
C ILE A 258 -17.57 9.94 21.29
N THR A 259 -18.42 9.48 20.39
CA THR A 259 -19.88 9.43 20.59
C THR A 259 -20.35 8.20 21.35
N GLY A 260 -19.52 7.16 21.43
CA GLY A 260 -19.89 5.84 21.96
C GLY A 260 -20.82 5.04 21.04
N ASP A 261 -21.04 5.49 19.79
CA ASP A 261 -21.94 4.86 18.83
C ASP A 261 -21.18 4.14 17.72
N GLY A 262 -21.08 2.80 17.83
CA GLY A 262 -20.47 1.93 16.82
C GLY A 262 -21.27 1.78 15.52
N THR A 263 -22.52 2.25 15.48
CA THR A 263 -23.40 2.13 14.29
C THR A 263 -23.20 3.23 13.27
N LEU A 264 -22.44 4.29 13.61
CA LEU A 264 -22.17 5.40 12.70
C LEU A 264 -21.51 4.92 11.40
N SER A 265 -22.20 5.16 10.28
CA SER A 265 -21.73 4.74 8.97
C SER A 265 -20.52 5.55 8.49
N ASN A 266 -19.55 4.88 7.88
CA ASN A 266 -18.43 5.54 7.20
C ASN A 266 -18.87 6.50 6.08
N LEU A 267 -20.07 6.32 5.53
CA LEU A 267 -20.61 7.19 4.47
C LEU A 267 -20.69 8.66 4.90
N TRP A 268 -20.89 8.92 6.18
CA TRP A 268 -20.89 10.30 6.72
C TRP A 268 -19.56 11.04 6.50
N PHE A 269 -18.45 10.33 6.42
CA PHE A 269 -17.16 10.90 6.05
C PHE A 269 -16.83 10.71 4.59
N LEU A 270 -17.07 9.50 4.05
CA LEU A 270 -16.67 9.15 2.68
C LEU A 270 -17.35 10.03 1.64
N VAL A 271 -18.67 10.26 1.73
CA VAL A 271 -19.39 11.04 0.72
C VAL A 271 -18.94 12.50 0.69
N PRO A 272 -18.93 13.25 1.78
CA PRO A 272 -18.46 14.65 1.76
C PRO A 272 -17.00 14.77 1.36
N SER A 273 -16.13 13.88 1.85
CA SER A 273 -14.70 13.95 1.56
C SER A 273 -14.38 13.56 0.10
N LEU A 274 -15.11 12.62 -0.50
CA LEU A 274 -15.02 12.33 -1.93
C LEU A 274 -15.51 13.51 -2.79
N CYS A 275 -16.61 14.15 -2.41
CA CYS A 275 -17.10 15.36 -3.10
C CYS A 275 -16.05 16.48 -3.04
N LEU A 276 -15.45 16.73 -1.87
CA LEU A 276 -14.38 17.72 -1.72
C LEU A 276 -13.13 17.34 -2.53
N SER A 277 -12.76 16.06 -2.52
CA SER A 277 -11.61 15.57 -3.32
C SER A 277 -11.91 15.64 -4.82
N ALA A 278 -13.14 15.39 -5.25
CA ALA A 278 -13.56 15.51 -6.64
C ALA A 278 -13.46 16.97 -7.15
N TRP A 279 -13.67 17.95 -6.27
CA TRP A 279 -13.52 19.38 -6.63
C TRP A 279 -12.16 19.71 -7.25
N VAL A 280 -11.11 19.02 -6.81
CA VAL A 280 -9.75 19.21 -7.35
C VAL A 280 -9.70 18.90 -8.84
N TYR A 281 -10.50 17.94 -9.33
CA TYR A 281 -10.53 17.55 -10.75
C TYR A 281 -11.28 18.55 -11.65
N PHE A 282 -12.01 19.49 -11.10
CA PHE A 282 -12.61 20.59 -11.87
C PHE A 282 -11.61 21.71 -12.27
N GLN A 283 -10.31 21.44 -12.13
CA GLN A 283 -9.22 22.36 -12.52
C GLN A 283 -8.38 21.80 -13.67
N PRO A 284 -8.96 21.58 -14.88
CA PRO A 284 -8.28 20.87 -15.99
C PRO A 284 -6.98 21.54 -16.44
N LYS A 285 -6.90 22.88 -16.30
CA LYS A 285 -5.68 23.64 -16.61
C LYS A 285 -4.47 23.23 -15.75
N LYS A 286 -4.70 22.66 -14.58
CA LYS A 286 -3.64 22.23 -13.65
C LYS A 286 -3.24 20.76 -13.82
N TRP A 287 -4.00 19.94 -14.54
CA TRP A 287 -3.73 18.51 -14.67
C TRP A 287 -2.35 18.17 -15.26
N ALA A 288 -1.80 19.05 -16.10
CA ALA A 288 -0.47 18.89 -16.68
C ALA A 288 0.68 19.35 -15.74
N LEU A 289 0.37 20.05 -14.65
CA LEU A 289 1.37 20.57 -13.72
C LEU A 289 1.85 19.47 -12.77
N LEU A 290 3.14 19.17 -12.80
CA LEU A 290 3.75 18.13 -11.97
C LEU A 290 3.52 18.36 -10.47
N ASP A 291 3.68 19.59 -9.99
CA ASP A 291 3.43 19.95 -8.57
C ASP A 291 1.99 19.62 -8.16
N PHE A 292 1.02 19.94 -9.01
CA PHE A 292 -0.38 19.62 -8.77
C PHE A 292 -0.61 18.10 -8.68
N GLN A 293 -0.06 17.34 -9.60
CA GLN A 293 -0.20 15.88 -9.63
C GLN A 293 0.45 15.23 -8.41
N LEU A 294 1.61 15.70 -7.97
CA LEU A 294 2.27 15.22 -6.75
C LEU A 294 1.46 15.55 -5.50
N ARG A 295 0.79 16.70 -5.44
CA ARG A 295 -0.14 17.02 -4.34
C ARG A 295 -1.37 16.12 -4.33
N ILE A 296 -1.89 15.76 -5.50
CA ILE A 296 -2.98 14.77 -5.59
C ILE A 296 -2.48 13.38 -5.17
N LEU A 297 -1.28 12.97 -5.58
CA LEU A 297 -0.68 11.72 -5.11
C LEU A 297 -0.55 11.70 -3.58
N ALA A 298 -0.08 12.79 -2.96
CA ALA A 298 -0.03 12.92 -1.51
C ALA A 298 -1.42 12.81 -0.87
N LEU A 299 -2.40 13.54 -1.41
CA LEU A 299 -3.78 13.54 -0.91
C LEU A 299 -4.38 12.14 -0.93
N VAL A 300 -4.31 11.42 -2.05
CA VAL A 300 -4.95 10.10 -2.17
C VAL A 300 -4.29 9.05 -1.29
N LEU A 301 -2.96 9.12 -1.07
CA LEU A 301 -2.26 8.23 -0.15
C LEU A 301 -2.69 8.46 1.30
N ILE A 302 -2.79 9.73 1.72
CA ILE A 302 -3.26 10.08 3.07
C ILE A 302 -4.74 9.70 3.22
N TYR A 303 -5.56 9.93 2.19
CA TYR A 303 -6.98 9.63 2.19
C TYR A 303 -7.30 8.16 2.47
N ILE A 304 -6.49 7.21 1.99
CA ILE A 304 -6.68 5.77 2.28
C ILE A 304 -6.81 5.55 3.79
N MET A 305 -5.92 6.13 4.56
CA MET A 305 -5.89 5.92 6.02
C MET A 305 -7.01 6.65 6.74
N LEU A 306 -7.39 7.82 6.26
CA LEU A 306 -8.50 8.58 6.86
C LEU A 306 -9.86 7.92 6.63
N ALA A 307 -9.99 7.12 5.57
CA ALA A 307 -11.26 6.54 5.12
C ALA A 307 -11.44 5.05 5.47
N SER A 308 -10.35 4.32 5.73
CA SER A 308 -10.41 2.85 5.88
C SER A 308 -10.63 2.41 7.32
N THR A 309 -11.66 1.58 7.57
CA THR A 309 -11.90 0.91 8.87
C THR A 309 -10.82 -0.11 9.23
N GLY A 310 -10.12 -0.65 8.23
CA GLY A 310 -9.00 -1.58 8.43
C GLY A 310 -7.69 -0.88 8.80
N THR A 311 -7.73 0.40 9.22
CA THR A 311 -6.53 1.15 9.61
C THR A 311 -6.04 0.71 10.98
N GLU A 312 -4.79 0.30 11.03
CA GLU A 312 -4.03 -0.10 12.22
C GLU A 312 -2.57 0.36 12.09
N SER A 313 -1.78 0.26 13.15
CA SER A 313 -0.40 0.79 13.16
C SER A 313 0.46 0.36 11.95
N PRO A 314 0.51 -0.92 11.52
CA PRO A 314 1.30 -1.32 10.36
C PRO A 314 0.77 -0.78 9.02
N THR A 315 -0.50 -0.36 8.94
CA THR A 315 -1.07 0.18 7.70
C THR A 315 -0.71 1.65 7.47
N LEU A 316 -0.22 2.35 8.48
CA LEU A 316 0.15 3.77 8.38
C LEU A 316 1.19 4.03 7.27
N ILE A 317 2.02 3.04 6.92
CA ILE A 317 2.95 3.16 5.79
C ILE A 317 2.25 3.53 4.48
N MET A 318 0.95 3.23 4.33
CA MET A 318 0.18 3.62 3.14
C MET A 318 0.05 5.14 3.00
N ALA A 319 -0.04 5.88 4.11
CA ALA A 319 -0.18 7.34 4.13
C ALA A 319 1.18 8.07 4.18
N PHE A 320 2.17 7.51 4.83
CA PHE A 320 3.42 8.23 5.12
C PHE A 320 4.18 8.73 3.89
N PRO A 321 4.23 8.04 2.73
CA PRO A 321 4.79 8.64 1.53
C PRO A 321 4.02 9.87 1.07
N GLY A 322 2.69 9.90 1.24
CA GLY A 322 1.86 11.08 1.01
C GLY A 322 2.22 12.24 1.94
N VAL A 323 2.41 11.97 3.23
CA VAL A 323 2.89 12.96 4.22
C VAL A 323 4.26 13.48 3.83
N GLY A 324 5.18 12.60 3.44
CA GLY A 324 6.52 12.97 2.97
C GLY A 324 6.49 13.87 1.73
N ILE A 325 5.67 13.53 0.73
CA ILE A 325 5.48 14.35 -0.48
C ILE A 325 4.90 15.73 -0.10
N TRP A 326 3.84 15.77 0.71
CA TRP A 326 3.25 17.01 1.18
C TRP A 326 4.26 17.88 1.93
N PHE A 327 5.06 17.27 2.80
CA PHE A 327 6.09 17.97 3.57
C PHE A 327 7.14 18.64 2.69
N VAL A 328 7.71 17.91 1.71
CA VAL A 328 8.79 18.43 0.87
C VAL A 328 8.33 19.43 -0.19
N LEU A 329 7.06 19.36 -0.63
CA LEU A 329 6.47 20.30 -1.58
C LEU A 329 5.94 21.57 -0.94
N GLY A 330 5.80 21.56 0.36
CA GLY A 330 5.28 22.72 1.05
C GLY A 330 6.27 23.89 1.07
N GLU A 331 5.77 25.15 1.25
CA GLU A 331 6.63 26.33 1.50
C GLU A 331 7.29 26.27 2.87
N LYS A 332 8.50 26.84 3.01
CA LYS A 332 9.29 26.83 4.25
C LYS A 332 8.62 27.67 5.35
N SER A 333 7.77 27.07 6.15
CA SER A 333 7.20 27.72 7.33
C SER A 333 7.62 26.98 8.62
N ARG A 334 7.96 27.73 9.69
CA ARG A 334 8.28 27.16 11.03
C ARG A 334 7.13 26.29 11.56
N THR A 335 5.91 26.63 11.22
CA THR A 335 4.67 25.95 11.65
C THR A 335 4.61 24.50 11.13
N ARG A 336 5.19 24.19 9.95
CA ARG A 336 5.18 22.84 9.40
C ARG A 336 6.06 21.85 10.13
N TRP A 337 7.19 22.31 10.65
CA TRP A 337 8.03 21.45 11.50
C TRP A 337 7.30 21.03 12.76
N GLY A 338 6.51 21.95 13.36
CA GLY A 338 5.65 21.62 14.50
C GLY A 338 4.59 20.58 14.15
N TRP A 339 3.87 20.74 13.06
CA TRP A 339 2.86 19.76 12.59
C TRP A 339 3.49 18.43 12.20
N PHE A 340 4.67 18.45 11.57
CA PHE A 340 5.39 17.22 11.20
C PHE A 340 5.81 16.42 12.43
N VAL A 341 6.35 17.06 13.45
CA VAL A 341 6.72 16.40 14.73
C VAL A 341 5.50 15.83 15.44
N LEU A 342 4.32 16.48 15.34
CA LEU A 342 3.08 15.97 15.91
C LEU A 342 2.48 14.77 15.17
N THR A 343 2.91 14.51 13.93
CA THR A 343 2.42 13.38 13.11
C THR A 343 3.38 12.18 13.09
N LEU A 344 4.56 12.30 13.66
CA LEU A 344 5.51 11.20 13.88
C LEU A 344 5.26 10.50 15.22
#